data_323fdeec79533bf74ff7a040ac4ec426
#
_entry.id   323fdeec79533bf74ff7a040ac4ec426
#
_cell.length_a   1.000
_cell.length_b   1.000
_cell.length_c   1.000
_cell.angle_alpha   90.00
_cell.angle_beta   90.00
_cell.angle_gamma   90.00
#
_symmetry.space_group_name_H-M   'P 1'
#
loop_
_entity.id
_entity.type
_entity.pdbx_description
1 polymer ?
#
loop_
_entity_poly.entity_id
_entity_poly.type
_entity_poly.pdbx_seq_one_letter_code
_entity_poly.pdbx_strand_id
1 'polypeptide(L)'
;MIYVAAVIAGIVGAVVGWFVTGAVTAWIAGMYGMSDFEGGRSMFAFLVVAPIGGLISMIAAAWLVLRVGKGSTSLASTLARLAVVLGAIVMLVAAGILLRLYTIDTYTNTLPPALEFEIRVPAAMPVPDPVS
;
A
#
# COMPACT_ATOMS: atom_id res chain seq x y z
N MET A 1 -4.41 -24.95 -14.97
CA MET A 1 -4.42 -23.60 -15.58
C MET A 1 -5.40 -22.63 -14.93
N ILE A 2 -6.62 -23.03 -14.52
CA ILE A 2 -7.62 -22.11 -13.94
C ILE A 2 -7.18 -21.41 -12.65
N TYR A 3 -6.42 -22.09 -11.79
CA TYR A 3 -5.90 -21.49 -10.55
C TYR A 3 -4.87 -20.38 -10.83
N VAL A 4 -4.01 -20.58 -11.83
CA VAL A 4 -3.05 -19.54 -12.24
C VAL A 4 -3.78 -18.31 -12.78
N ALA A 5 -4.78 -18.54 -13.63
CA ALA A 5 -5.62 -17.45 -14.13
C ALA A 5 -6.37 -16.72 -13.00
N ALA A 6 -6.86 -17.44 -11.99
CA ALA A 6 -7.52 -16.85 -10.83
C ALA A 6 -6.55 -16.04 -9.94
N VAL A 7 -5.30 -16.52 -9.77
CA VAL A 7 -4.26 -15.76 -9.05
C VAL A 7 -3.92 -14.45 -9.79
N ILE A 8 -3.68 -14.54 -11.10
CA ILE A 8 -3.38 -13.37 -11.92
C ILE A 8 -4.56 -12.38 -11.89
N ALA A 9 -5.79 -12.86 -12.08
CA ALA A 9 -6.98 -12.02 -12.01
C ALA A 9 -7.16 -11.39 -10.63
N GLY A 10 -6.86 -12.12 -9.56
CA GLY A 10 -6.88 -11.60 -8.20
C GLY A 10 -5.88 -10.46 -8.00
N ILE A 11 -4.64 -10.64 -8.45
CA ILE A 11 -3.60 -9.61 -8.34
C ILE A 11 -3.97 -8.37 -9.18
N VAL A 12 -4.41 -8.56 -10.41
CA VAL A 12 -4.87 -7.46 -11.27
C VAL A 12 -6.08 -6.75 -10.64
N GLY A 13 -7.04 -7.52 -10.12
CA GLY A 13 -8.19 -6.99 -9.40
C GLY A 13 -7.81 -6.17 -8.16
N ALA A 14 -6.80 -6.63 -7.40
CA ALA A 14 -6.28 -5.91 -6.25
C ALA A 14 -5.71 -4.55 -6.64
N VAL A 15 -4.85 -4.51 -7.67
CA VAL A 15 -4.21 -3.27 -8.14
C VAL A 15 -5.26 -2.29 -8.68
N VAL A 16 -6.14 -2.76 -9.56
CA VAL A 16 -7.21 -1.94 -10.13
C VAL A 16 -8.15 -1.42 -9.03
N GLY A 17 -8.58 -2.31 -8.14
CA GLY A 17 -9.46 -1.96 -7.03
C GLY A 17 -8.84 -0.94 -6.08
N TRP A 18 -7.54 -1.06 -5.79
CA TRP A 18 -6.81 -0.08 -4.99
C TRP A 18 -6.85 1.30 -5.64
N PHE A 19 -6.41 1.41 -6.91
CA PHE A 19 -6.37 2.70 -7.60
C PHE A 19 -7.75 3.31 -7.76
N VAL A 20 -8.75 2.53 -8.18
CA VAL A 20 -10.12 3.03 -8.35
C VAL A 20 -10.70 3.50 -7.03
N THR A 21 -10.58 2.70 -5.96
CA THR A 21 -11.13 3.07 -4.65
C THR A 21 -10.41 4.29 -4.07
N GLY A 22 -9.07 4.37 -4.19
CA GLY A 22 -8.30 5.53 -3.75
C GLY A 22 -8.70 6.81 -4.49
N ALA A 23 -8.77 6.74 -5.81
CA ALA A 23 -9.14 7.89 -6.64
C ALA A 23 -10.57 8.37 -6.36
N VAL A 24 -11.54 7.45 -6.30
CA VAL A 24 -12.94 7.77 -5.99
C VAL A 24 -13.07 8.36 -4.59
N THR A 25 -12.40 7.79 -3.60
CA THR A 25 -12.42 8.30 -2.21
C THR A 25 -11.81 9.70 -2.13
N ALA A 26 -10.67 9.94 -2.77
CA ALA A 26 -10.03 11.25 -2.79
C ALA A 26 -10.93 12.30 -3.48
N TRP A 27 -11.59 11.92 -4.56
CA TRP A 27 -12.54 12.78 -5.27
C TRP A 27 -13.76 13.13 -4.42
N ILE A 28 -14.40 12.11 -3.80
CA ILE A 28 -15.56 12.30 -2.92
C ILE A 28 -15.17 13.18 -1.71
N ALA A 29 -14.06 12.89 -1.05
CA ALA A 29 -13.58 13.68 0.08
C ALA A 29 -13.34 15.15 -0.30
N GLY A 30 -12.89 15.41 -1.54
CA GLY A 30 -12.79 16.77 -2.09
C GLY A 30 -14.14 17.48 -2.22
N MET A 31 -15.19 16.76 -2.63
CA MET A 31 -16.55 17.32 -2.72
C MET A 31 -17.12 17.71 -1.35
N TYR A 32 -16.74 17.01 -0.28
CA TYR A 32 -17.13 17.35 1.09
C TYR A 32 -16.23 18.42 1.74
N GLY A 33 -15.36 19.06 0.98
CA GLY A 33 -14.54 20.18 1.46
C GLY A 33 -13.36 19.76 2.33
N MET A 34 -12.97 18.50 2.34
CA MET A 34 -11.74 18.07 3.01
C MET A 34 -10.54 18.72 2.31
N SER A 35 -9.78 19.53 3.07
CA SER A 35 -8.57 20.16 2.55
C SER A 35 -7.51 19.09 2.23
N ASP A 36 -6.76 19.30 1.15
CA ASP A 36 -5.62 18.46 0.81
C ASP A 36 -4.31 19.03 1.36
N PHE A 37 -4.39 19.68 2.52
CA PHE A 37 -3.23 20.25 3.17
C PHE A 37 -2.20 19.14 3.45
N GLU A 38 -0.98 19.32 2.98
CA GLU A 38 0.12 18.35 3.05
C GLU A 38 -0.21 16.95 2.46
N GLY A 39 -1.19 16.85 1.53
CA GLY A 39 -1.58 15.57 0.94
C GLY A 39 -2.42 14.68 1.85
N GLY A 40 -2.93 15.18 2.98
CA GLY A 40 -3.63 14.39 3.98
C GLY A 40 -4.86 13.65 3.42
N ARG A 41 -5.63 14.29 2.54
CA ARG A 41 -6.77 13.67 1.86
C ARG A 41 -6.35 12.48 0.98
N SER A 42 -5.32 12.69 0.17
CA SER A 42 -4.80 11.67 -0.73
C SER A 42 -4.15 10.52 0.06
N MET A 43 -3.40 10.82 1.12
CA MET A 43 -2.83 9.82 2.01
C MET A 43 -3.93 8.97 2.68
N PHE A 44 -4.97 9.58 3.22
CA PHE A 44 -6.09 8.83 3.80
C PHE A 44 -6.77 7.93 2.77
N ALA A 45 -7.05 8.44 1.58
CA ALA A 45 -7.70 7.69 0.51
C ALA A 45 -6.87 6.49 0.06
N PHE A 46 -5.56 6.67 -0.18
CA PHE A 46 -4.70 5.62 -0.74
C PHE A 46 -4.08 4.69 0.31
N LEU A 47 -3.85 5.13 1.54
CA LEU A 47 -3.24 4.29 2.58
C LEU A 47 -4.27 3.58 3.46
N VAL A 48 -5.47 4.16 3.65
CA VAL A 48 -6.48 3.59 4.55
C VAL A 48 -7.62 2.94 3.77
N VAL A 49 -8.23 3.67 2.82
CA VAL A 49 -9.45 3.20 2.13
C VAL A 49 -9.13 2.33 0.93
N ALA A 50 -8.14 2.69 0.13
CA ALA A 50 -7.78 1.95 -1.08
C ALA A 50 -7.36 0.49 -0.84
N PRO A 51 -6.62 0.12 0.23
CA PRO A 51 -6.33 -1.28 0.53
C PRO A 51 -7.57 -2.14 0.71
N ILE A 52 -8.61 -1.59 1.35
CA ILE A 52 -9.89 -2.28 1.55
C ILE A 52 -10.56 -2.56 0.20
N GLY A 53 -10.62 -1.55 -0.68
CA GLY A 53 -11.14 -1.70 -2.03
C GLY A 53 -10.33 -2.70 -2.86
N GLY A 54 -9.01 -2.68 -2.73
CA GLY A 54 -8.11 -3.64 -3.36
C GLY A 54 -8.40 -5.09 -2.93
N LEU A 55 -8.57 -5.33 -1.63
CA LEU A 55 -8.91 -6.65 -1.10
C LEU A 55 -10.26 -7.15 -1.61
N ILE A 56 -11.29 -6.31 -1.59
CA ILE A 56 -12.63 -6.66 -2.08
C ILE A 56 -12.57 -7.02 -3.57
N SER A 57 -11.89 -6.20 -4.37
CA SER A 57 -11.74 -6.42 -5.81
C SER A 57 -10.92 -7.67 -6.13
N MET A 58 -9.88 -7.96 -5.33
CA MET A 58 -9.10 -9.19 -5.43
C MET A 58 -9.97 -10.43 -5.25
N ILE A 59 -10.76 -10.46 -4.19
CA ILE A 59 -11.66 -11.57 -3.88
C ILE A 59 -12.70 -11.73 -4.98
N ALA A 60 -13.32 -10.63 -5.42
CA ALA A 60 -14.34 -10.63 -6.46
C ALA A 60 -13.80 -11.14 -7.80
N ALA A 61 -12.62 -10.66 -8.23
CA ALA A 61 -11.98 -11.07 -9.47
C ALA A 61 -11.59 -12.55 -9.46
N ALA A 62 -10.95 -13.02 -8.38
CA ALA A 62 -10.58 -14.43 -8.23
C ALA A 62 -11.82 -15.34 -8.22
N TRP A 63 -12.87 -14.94 -7.49
CA TRP A 63 -14.13 -15.69 -7.43
C TRP A 63 -14.81 -15.77 -8.78
N LEU A 64 -14.84 -14.65 -9.53
CA LEU A 64 -15.45 -14.60 -10.87
C LEU A 64 -14.78 -15.60 -11.83
N VAL A 65 -13.42 -15.62 -11.87
CA VAL A 65 -12.66 -16.54 -12.73
C VAL A 65 -12.90 -17.98 -12.35
N LEU A 66 -12.96 -18.28 -11.05
CA LEU A 66 -13.22 -19.64 -10.58
C LEU A 66 -14.65 -20.11 -10.90
N ARG A 67 -15.60 -19.19 -10.90
CA ARG A 67 -17.01 -19.51 -11.23
C ARG A 67 -17.24 -19.71 -12.72
N VAL A 68 -16.71 -18.82 -13.55
CA VAL A 68 -16.89 -18.85 -15.00
C VAL A 68 -16.15 -20.03 -15.64
N GLY A 69 -14.96 -20.37 -15.13
CA GLY A 69 -14.09 -21.36 -15.76
C GLY A 69 -14.50 -22.84 -15.63
N LYS A 70 -15.51 -23.21 -14.86
CA LYS A 70 -15.91 -24.61 -14.63
C LYS A 70 -17.41 -24.87 -14.48
N GLY A 71 -18.31 -24.15 -15.14
CA GLY A 71 -19.75 -24.47 -15.07
C GLY A 71 -20.24 -24.71 -13.64
N SER A 72 -21.53 -24.88 -13.40
CA SER A 72 -22.16 -24.94 -12.07
C SER A 72 -21.48 -25.91 -11.08
N THR A 73 -20.54 -25.41 -10.32
CA THR A 73 -19.94 -26.10 -9.16
C THR A 73 -20.67 -25.68 -7.90
N SER A 74 -20.79 -26.61 -6.94
CA SER A 74 -21.31 -26.32 -5.60
C SER A 74 -20.61 -25.09 -4.99
N LEU A 75 -21.35 -24.27 -4.26
CA LEU A 75 -20.83 -23.09 -3.56
C LEU A 75 -19.61 -23.47 -2.67
N ALA A 76 -19.71 -24.59 -1.98
CA ALA A 76 -18.63 -25.10 -1.11
C ALA A 76 -17.32 -25.38 -1.88
N SER A 77 -17.40 -25.94 -3.09
CA SER A 77 -16.20 -26.19 -3.90
C SER A 77 -15.58 -24.90 -4.43
N THR A 78 -16.39 -23.89 -4.72
CA THR A 78 -15.91 -22.58 -5.16
C THR A 78 -15.22 -21.85 -4.01
N LEU A 79 -15.76 -21.88 -2.79
CA LEU A 79 -15.16 -21.32 -1.60
C LEU A 79 -13.83 -22.00 -1.24
N ALA A 80 -13.77 -23.34 -1.31
CA ALA A 80 -12.53 -24.06 -1.06
C ALA A 80 -11.41 -23.67 -2.06
N ARG A 81 -11.75 -23.51 -3.33
CA ARG A 81 -10.79 -23.06 -4.37
C ARG A 81 -10.38 -21.62 -4.17
N LEU A 82 -11.32 -20.73 -3.78
CA LEU A 82 -11.01 -19.35 -3.44
C LEU A 82 -10.03 -19.27 -2.27
N ALA A 83 -10.21 -20.07 -1.23
CA ALA A 83 -9.29 -20.15 -0.10
C ALA A 83 -7.86 -20.55 -0.54
N VAL A 84 -7.73 -21.49 -1.47
CA VAL A 84 -6.43 -21.89 -2.04
C VAL A 84 -5.79 -20.74 -2.81
N VAL A 85 -6.55 -20.01 -3.63
CA VAL A 85 -6.05 -18.87 -4.40
C VAL A 85 -5.61 -17.74 -3.47
N LEU A 86 -6.42 -17.39 -2.47
CA LEU A 86 -6.07 -16.38 -1.49
C LEU A 86 -4.84 -16.77 -0.67
N GLY A 87 -4.75 -18.03 -0.25
CA GLY A 87 -3.57 -18.58 0.42
C GLY A 87 -2.31 -18.45 -0.43
N ALA A 88 -2.38 -18.77 -1.73
CA ALA A 88 -1.26 -18.60 -2.64
C ALA A 88 -0.82 -17.14 -2.79
N ILE A 89 -1.76 -16.19 -2.86
CA ILE A 89 -1.45 -14.76 -2.93
C ILE A 89 -0.76 -14.30 -1.64
N VAL A 90 -1.27 -14.69 -0.47
CA VAL A 90 -0.67 -14.36 0.82
C VAL A 90 0.75 -14.91 0.92
N MET A 91 0.99 -16.16 0.49
CA MET A 91 2.31 -16.78 0.46
C MET A 91 3.29 -16.03 -0.46
N LEU A 92 2.84 -15.59 -1.63
CA LEU A 92 3.65 -14.80 -2.56
C LEU A 92 4.03 -13.44 -1.97
N VAL A 93 3.08 -12.76 -1.31
CA VAL A 93 3.34 -11.47 -0.64
C VAL A 93 4.31 -11.67 0.52
N ALA A 94 4.10 -12.68 1.35
CA ALA A 94 4.98 -13.00 2.47
C ALA A 94 6.41 -13.33 1.99
N ALA A 95 6.55 -14.13 0.94
CA ALA A 95 7.83 -14.44 0.34
C ALA A 95 8.53 -13.18 -0.20
N GLY A 96 7.79 -12.26 -0.84
CA GLY A 96 8.32 -10.99 -1.32
C GLY A 96 8.80 -10.08 -0.18
N ILE A 97 8.04 -10.01 0.92
CA ILE A 97 8.44 -9.25 2.12
C ILE A 97 9.70 -9.85 2.76
N LEU A 98 9.74 -11.17 2.93
CA LEU A 98 10.90 -11.86 3.50
C LEU A 98 12.16 -11.68 2.63
N LEU A 99 12.01 -11.79 1.30
CA LEU A 99 13.10 -11.54 0.37
C LEU A 99 13.61 -10.10 0.50
N ARG A 100 12.71 -9.13 0.60
CA ARG A 100 13.07 -7.73 0.79
C ARG A 100 13.80 -7.49 2.10
N LEU A 101 13.33 -8.07 3.20
CA LEU A 101 13.99 -7.97 4.50
C LEU A 101 15.38 -8.62 4.51
N TYR A 102 15.57 -9.68 3.71
CA TYR A 102 16.86 -10.35 3.59
C TYR A 102 17.85 -9.62 2.69
N THR A 103 17.36 -8.92 1.65
CA THR A 103 18.22 -8.26 0.64
C THR A 103 18.49 -6.78 0.94
N ILE A 104 17.68 -6.14 1.77
CA ILE A 104 17.90 -4.74 2.16
C ILE A 104 18.59 -4.73 3.52
N ASP A 105 19.86 -4.32 3.54
CA ASP A 105 20.54 -4.01 4.78
C ASP A 105 19.74 -2.97 5.55
N THR A 106 19.35 -3.34 6.77
CA THR A 106 18.69 -2.40 7.67
C THR A 106 19.68 -1.28 7.93
N TYR A 107 19.41 -0.10 7.38
CA TYR A 107 20.22 1.08 7.60
C TYR A 107 20.09 1.48 9.08
N THR A 108 20.88 0.85 9.93
CA THR A 108 21.04 1.23 11.32
C THR A 108 21.99 2.43 11.37
N ASN A 109 21.41 3.62 11.17
CA ASN A 109 22.15 4.85 11.44
C ASN A 109 22.32 4.98 12.96
N THR A 110 23.38 4.40 13.48
CA THR A 110 23.75 4.44 14.91
C THR A 110 24.34 5.78 15.32
N LEU A 111 24.58 6.66 14.36
CA LEU A 111 25.06 8.00 14.65
C LEU A 111 23.87 8.90 14.97
N PRO A 112 23.88 9.63 16.09
CA PRO A 112 22.86 10.64 16.34
C PRO A 112 22.89 11.65 15.19
N PRO A 113 21.75 12.15 14.72
CA PRO A 113 21.70 13.14 13.65
C PRO A 113 22.45 14.40 14.12
N ALA A 114 23.65 14.60 13.60
CA ALA A 114 24.39 15.83 13.80
C ALA A 114 23.82 16.87 12.84
N LEU A 115 23.06 17.82 13.36
CA LEU A 115 22.67 19.00 12.61
C LEU A 115 23.85 19.96 12.57
N GLU A 116 24.63 19.90 11.49
CA GLU A 116 25.61 20.94 11.22
C GLU A 116 24.85 22.15 10.62
N PHE A 117 24.71 23.20 11.42
CA PHE A 117 24.20 24.47 10.92
C PHE A 117 25.27 25.55 11.08
N GLU A 118 25.55 26.22 10.00
CA GLU A 118 26.44 27.38 9.96
C GLU A 118 25.59 28.65 10.22
N ILE A 119 25.81 29.30 11.38
CA ILE A 119 25.21 30.59 11.66
C ILE A 119 26.11 31.67 11.07
N ARG A 120 25.72 32.22 9.91
CA ARG A 120 26.41 33.39 9.34
C ARG A 120 25.92 34.64 10.04
N VAL A 121 26.73 35.18 10.94
CA VAL A 121 26.49 36.47 11.57
C VAL A 121 26.98 37.56 10.59
N PRO A 122 26.18 38.58 10.24
CA PRO A 122 26.64 39.69 9.43
C PRO A 122 27.85 40.35 10.11
N ALA A 123 28.87 40.71 9.34
CA ALA A 123 30.14 41.25 9.85
C ALA A 123 30.00 42.59 10.68
N ALA A 124 28.82 43.19 10.65
CA ALA A 124 28.49 44.42 11.40
C ALA A 124 27.89 44.14 12.79
N MET A 125 27.64 42.86 13.18
CA MET A 125 27.14 42.57 14.52
C MET A 125 28.29 42.32 15.50
N PRO A 126 28.40 43.07 16.63
CA PRO A 126 29.40 42.75 17.65
C PRO A 126 29.07 41.36 18.22
N VAL A 127 30.04 40.47 18.21
CA VAL A 127 29.91 39.16 18.87
C VAL A 127 29.94 39.41 20.38
N PRO A 128 28.90 38.95 21.13
CA PRO A 128 28.94 39.06 22.59
C PRO A 128 30.10 38.28 23.14
N ASP A 129 30.86 38.86 24.07
CA ASP A 129 31.95 38.18 24.72
C ASP A 129 31.46 36.92 25.44
N PRO A 130 32.19 35.80 25.36
CA PRO A 130 31.81 34.60 26.07
C PRO A 130 31.73 34.92 27.57
N VAL A 131 30.55 34.70 28.15
CA VAL A 131 30.33 34.87 29.59
C VAL A 131 31.24 33.85 30.30
N SER A 132 32.23 34.36 30.97
CA SER A 132 33.14 33.58 31.84
C SER A 132 32.45 33.07 33.09
#